data_5bffb16eb6e8a3b3e49d39724b646fc9
#
_entry.id   5bffb16eb6e8a3b3e49d39724b646fc9
#
_cell.length_a   1.000
_cell.length_b   1.000
_cell.length_c   1.000
_cell.angle_alpha   90.00
_cell.angle_beta   90.00
_cell.angle_gamma   90.00
#
_symmetry.space_group_name_H-M   'P 1'
#
loop_
_entity.id
_entity.type
_entity.pdbx_description
1 polymer ?
#
loop_
_entity_poly.entity_id
_entity_poly.type
_entity_poly.pdbx_seq_one_letter_code
_entity_poly.pdbx_strand_id
1 'polypeptide(L)'
;LALFAAAFLIVDQCVFPMRYAAALMRLPAIPAREEGQMRVLFADVGQGDCTVIQFPDGTAMLIDGGDGSLSARSEAIACCFALGVERFDSVLLTHPDSDHAAGLAELIACFGADTVWLPLFAEAEGEDGAAYAAVLSAVEESGAETRFAQTYAHFLSSEEEYFYYGMFLSPSEGESYADTNDASAVLWLEYAGESFLFTGDASGRVEDALVRAYEQTDGAVFELDVPAYGGTRTLAPALSVLTFLKAGHHGSNASTGEALLSLCSPDAVFFSAGRGNLYGHPSGSCIARVREAVPDAALYRTDELGSILLTLSADGSCTVQAV
;
A
#
# COMPACT_ATOMS: atom_id res chain seq x y z
N LEU A 1 37.84 -5.81 25.10
CA LEU A 1 37.15 -4.75 24.39
C LEU A 1 37.15 -4.98 22.88
N ALA A 2 38.33 -5.16 22.21
CA ALA A 2 38.40 -5.36 20.76
C ALA A 2 37.69 -6.64 20.27
N LEU A 3 37.78 -7.75 20.99
CA LEU A 3 37.08 -9.01 20.70
C LEU A 3 35.56 -8.87 20.90
N PHE A 4 35.13 -8.10 21.90
CA PHE A 4 33.70 -7.82 22.10
C PHE A 4 33.15 -6.90 20.99
N ALA A 5 33.91 -5.88 20.57
CA ALA A 5 33.54 -5.01 19.46
C ALA A 5 33.48 -5.77 18.12
N ALA A 6 34.41 -6.70 17.88
CA ALA A 6 34.41 -7.54 16.68
C ALA A 6 33.24 -8.53 16.69
N ALA A 7 32.95 -9.16 17.82
CA ALA A 7 31.78 -10.05 17.96
C ALA A 7 30.46 -9.29 17.80
N PHE A 8 30.35 -8.07 18.34
CA PHE A 8 29.21 -7.20 18.18
C PHE A 8 29.00 -6.81 16.70
N LEU A 9 30.08 -6.42 15.98
CA LEU A 9 30.01 -6.10 14.55
C LEU A 9 29.62 -7.32 13.70
N ILE A 10 30.09 -8.53 14.06
CA ILE A 10 29.73 -9.76 13.35
C ILE A 10 28.25 -10.10 13.58
N VAL A 11 27.75 -9.95 14.80
CA VAL A 11 26.32 -10.17 15.09
C VAL A 11 25.46 -9.13 14.36
N ASP A 12 25.87 -7.85 14.38
CA ASP A 12 25.17 -6.78 13.71
C ASP A 12 25.13 -6.96 12.18
N GLN A 13 26.22 -7.46 11.60
CA GLN A 13 26.35 -7.58 10.14
C GLN A 13 25.85 -8.93 9.59
N CYS A 14 25.87 -10.00 10.37
CA CYS A 14 25.69 -11.35 9.87
C CYS A 14 24.49 -12.11 10.44
N VAL A 15 23.92 -11.66 11.57
CA VAL A 15 22.83 -12.40 12.24
C VAL A 15 21.54 -11.56 12.29
N PHE A 16 21.65 -10.35 12.85
CA PHE A 16 20.52 -9.46 13.00
C PHE A 16 21.05 -8.04 13.25
N PRO A 17 20.95 -7.13 12.28
CA PRO A 17 21.42 -5.77 12.47
C PRO A 17 20.81 -5.12 13.71
N MET A 18 21.65 -4.65 14.63
CA MET A 18 21.22 -4.02 15.89
C MET A 18 20.30 -2.81 15.68
N ARG A 19 20.37 -2.19 14.49
CA ARG A 19 19.45 -1.11 14.08
C ARG A 19 17.98 -1.54 14.09
N TYR A 20 17.69 -2.83 13.93
CA TYR A 20 16.33 -3.37 14.00
C TYR A 20 15.90 -3.79 15.42
N ALA A 21 16.81 -3.80 16.39
CA ALA A 21 16.48 -4.19 17.77
C ALA A 21 15.40 -3.30 18.40
N ALA A 22 15.37 -2.01 18.02
CA ALA A 22 14.34 -1.08 18.47
C ALA A 22 12.93 -1.47 17.94
N ALA A 23 12.86 -1.97 16.72
CA ALA A 23 11.62 -2.47 16.12
C ALA A 23 11.10 -3.69 16.89
N LEU A 24 11.96 -4.65 17.22
CA LEU A 24 11.57 -5.83 18.00
C LEU A 24 11.02 -5.52 19.40
N MET A 25 11.43 -4.40 20.00
CA MET A 25 10.92 -3.95 21.29
C MET A 25 9.54 -3.26 21.21
N ARG A 26 9.05 -2.99 20.01
CA ARG A 26 7.81 -2.27 19.74
C ARG A 26 6.81 -3.10 18.94
N LEU A 27 6.97 -4.43 18.94
CA LEU A 27 6.07 -5.30 18.20
C LEU A 27 4.62 -5.04 18.60
N PRO A 28 3.75 -4.66 17.68
CA PRO A 28 2.33 -4.55 17.95
C PRO A 28 1.73 -5.92 18.32
N ALA A 29 0.71 -5.92 19.17
CA ALA A 29 0.02 -7.14 19.60
C ALA A 29 -0.98 -7.57 18.51
N ILE A 30 -0.49 -8.27 17.50
CA ILE A 30 -1.32 -8.77 16.39
C ILE A 30 -1.76 -10.20 16.69
N PRO A 31 -3.07 -10.54 16.58
CA PRO A 31 -3.54 -11.92 16.71
C PRO A 31 -2.84 -12.86 15.71
N ALA A 32 -2.72 -14.14 16.08
CA ALA A 32 -2.24 -15.14 15.13
C ALA A 32 -3.16 -15.20 13.91
N ARG A 33 -2.57 -15.36 12.72
CA ARG A 33 -3.34 -15.50 11.49
C ARG A 33 -4.05 -16.85 11.47
N GLU A 34 -5.31 -16.84 11.10
CA GLU A 34 -6.07 -18.04 10.77
C GLU A 34 -5.98 -18.31 9.25
N GLU A 35 -6.23 -19.55 8.88
CA GLU A 35 -6.23 -19.96 7.46
C GLU A 35 -7.33 -19.23 6.69
N GLY A 36 -7.02 -18.81 5.46
CA GLY A 36 -7.95 -18.04 4.62
C GLY A 36 -8.14 -16.58 5.03
N GLN A 37 -7.38 -16.05 5.99
CA GLN A 37 -7.45 -14.63 6.33
C GLN A 37 -6.49 -13.81 5.47
N MET A 38 -7.03 -12.72 4.88
CA MET A 38 -6.25 -11.60 4.39
C MET A 38 -6.09 -10.57 5.52
N ARG A 39 -4.88 -10.05 5.71
CA ARG A 39 -4.61 -8.99 6.69
C ARG A 39 -4.02 -7.78 5.98
N VAL A 40 -4.60 -6.61 6.21
CA VAL A 40 -4.11 -5.34 5.68
C VAL A 40 -3.74 -4.45 6.86
N LEU A 41 -2.47 -4.11 6.99
CA LEU A 41 -1.95 -3.31 8.08
C LEU A 41 -1.46 -1.97 7.53
N PHE A 42 -2.11 -0.88 7.94
CA PHE A 42 -1.69 0.50 7.70
C PHE A 42 -0.77 0.91 8.85
N ALA A 43 0.52 1.02 8.60
CA ALA A 43 1.52 1.34 9.62
C ALA A 43 1.53 2.85 9.93
N ASP A 44 1.63 3.23 11.22
CA ASP A 44 1.85 4.63 11.63
C ASP A 44 3.31 5.02 11.41
N VAL A 45 3.66 5.29 10.17
CA VAL A 45 4.99 5.77 9.77
C VAL A 45 5.15 7.29 9.91
N GLY A 46 4.23 7.94 10.60
CA GLY A 46 4.15 9.39 10.61
C GLY A 46 3.53 9.91 9.32
N GLN A 47 4.09 11.00 8.75
CA GLN A 47 3.62 11.47 7.45
C GLN A 47 4.19 10.55 6.37
N GLY A 48 3.30 9.99 5.54
CA GLY A 48 3.65 9.04 4.48
C GLY A 48 2.80 7.77 4.50
N ASP A 49 3.02 6.91 3.55
CA ASP A 49 2.31 5.64 3.41
C ASP A 49 3.23 4.45 3.64
N CYS A 50 2.73 3.48 4.38
CA CYS A 50 3.30 2.15 4.47
C CYS A 50 2.18 1.15 4.79
N THR A 51 1.85 0.29 3.84
CA THR A 51 0.81 -0.71 4.02
C THR A 51 1.37 -2.10 3.78
N VAL A 52 1.16 -3.01 4.73
CA VAL A 52 1.57 -4.40 4.61
C VAL A 52 0.33 -5.26 4.42
N ILE A 53 0.27 -6.00 3.32
CA ILE A 53 -0.81 -6.95 3.03
C ILE A 53 -0.25 -8.37 3.18
N GLN A 54 -0.88 -9.18 4.00
CA GLN A 54 -0.64 -10.61 4.06
C GLN A 54 -1.86 -11.32 3.47
N PHE A 55 -1.63 -12.01 2.36
CA PHE A 55 -2.67 -12.71 1.62
C PHE A 55 -3.06 -14.04 2.27
N PRO A 56 -4.22 -14.61 1.92
CA PRO A 56 -4.73 -15.85 2.49
C PRO A 56 -3.80 -17.05 2.29
N ASP A 57 -3.10 -17.10 1.16
CA ASP A 57 -2.12 -18.15 0.83
C ASP A 57 -0.77 -17.99 1.58
N GLY A 58 -0.61 -16.95 2.38
CA GLY A 58 0.59 -16.67 3.17
C GLY A 58 1.60 -15.77 2.48
N THR A 59 1.41 -15.44 1.21
CA THR A 59 2.24 -14.45 0.51
C THR A 59 2.04 -13.06 1.11
N ALA A 60 3.00 -12.17 0.89
CA ALA A 60 2.98 -10.82 1.45
C ALA A 60 3.32 -9.75 0.41
N MET A 61 2.61 -8.63 0.47
CA MET A 61 2.87 -7.44 -0.32
C MET A 61 3.12 -6.25 0.58
N LEU A 62 4.10 -5.42 0.21
CA LEU A 62 4.33 -4.11 0.80
C LEU A 62 3.93 -3.03 -0.22
N ILE A 63 3.17 -2.04 0.22
CA ILE A 63 2.85 -0.83 -0.54
C ILE A 63 3.50 0.35 0.18
N ASP A 64 4.46 0.98 -0.47
CA ASP A 64 5.26 2.10 0.03
C ASP A 64 6.04 1.84 1.33
N GLY A 65 6.89 2.76 1.75
CA GLY A 65 7.81 2.55 2.87
C GLY A 65 7.92 3.70 3.87
N GLY A 66 7.11 4.76 3.72
CA GLY A 66 7.17 5.95 4.57
C GLY A 66 8.36 6.85 4.27
N ASP A 67 8.52 7.91 5.09
CA ASP A 67 9.50 8.99 4.92
C ASP A 67 10.97 8.59 5.20
N GLY A 68 11.22 7.34 5.56
CA GLY A 68 12.55 6.84 5.85
C GLY A 68 13.16 7.38 7.14
N SER A 69 12.44 8.12 7.97
CA SER A 69 12.89 8.50 9.31
C SER A 69 13.12 7.26 10.19
N LEU A 70 13.94 7.41 11.23
CA LEU A 70 14.21 6.27 12.11
C LEU A 70 12.95 5.72 12.79
N SER A 71 11.99 6.60 13.13
CA SER A 71 10.70 6.20 13.71
C SER A 71 9.84 5.45 12.71
N ALA A 72 9.67 5.97 11.50
CA ALA A 72 8.89 5.36 10.43
C ALA A 72 9.41 3.96 10.08
N ARG A 73 10.73 3.84 9.85
CA ARG A 73 11.38 2.55 9.55
C ARG A 73 11.24 1.55 10.69
N SER A 74 11.43 2.01 11.94
CA SER A 74 11.27 1.12 13.10
C SER A 74 9.85 0.60 13.24
N GLU A 75 8.85 1.42 12.99
CA GLU A 75 7.44 1.04 13.03
C GLU A 75 7.09 0.08 11.89
N ALA A 76 7.45 0.41 10.65
CA ALA A 76 7.23 -0.45 9.49
C ALA A 76 7.85 -1.85 9.68
N ILE A 77 9.11 -1.92 10.14
CA ILE A 77 9.80 -3.18 10.43
C ILE A 77 9.09 -3.94 11.57
N ALA A 78 8.66 -3.24 12.63
CA ALA A 78 7.93 -3.87 13.73
C ALA A 78 6.60 -4.47 13.27
N CYS A 79 5.86 -3.77 12.43
CA CYS A 79 4.62 -4.25 11.81
C CYS A 79 4.86 -5.51 10.96
N CYS A 80 5.90 -5.52 10.12
CA CYS A 80 6.27 -6.69 9.32
C CYS A 80 6.59 -7.90 10.20
N PHE A 81 7.41 -7.73 11.25
CA PHE A 81 7.71 -8.82 12.17
C PHE A 81 6.49 -9.31 12.94
N ALA A 82 5.61 -8.40 13.37
CA ALA A 82 4.39 -8.77 14.10
C ALA A 82 3.41 -9.55 13.21
N LEU A 83 3.35 -9.26 11.92
CA LEU A 83 2.61 -10.04 10.93
C LEU A 83 3.29 -11.38 10.61
N GLY A 84 4.55 -11.57 10.98
CA GLY A 84 5.33 -12.76 10.63
C GLY A 84 5.82 -12.77 9.18
N VAL A 85 6.00 -11.58 8.58
CA VAL A 85 6.56 -11.46 7.23
C VAL A 85 8.05 -11.81 7.30
N GLU A 86 8.44 -12.82 6.54
CA GLU A 86 9.84 -13.23 6.40
C GLU A 86 10.46 -12.67 5.11
N ARG A 87 9.65 -12.55 4.06
CA ARG A 87 10.01 -12.03 2.74
C ARG A 87 8.76 -11.44 2.08
N PHE A 88 8.92 -10.48 1.19
CA PHE A 88 7.85 -9.98 0.35
C PHE A 88 7.81 -10.73 -0.99
N ASP A 89 6.67 -11.27 -1.36
CA ASP A 89 6.40 -11.80 -2.70
C ASP A 89 6.28 -10.66 -3.70
N SER A 90 5.71 -9.54 -3.25
CA SER A 90 5.69 -8.31 -4.04
C SER A 90 5.84 -7.05 -3.20
N VAL A 91 6.44 -6.03 -3.80
CA VAL A 91 6.56 -4.68 -3.25
C VAL A 91 6.04 -3.71 -4.30
N LEU A 92 5.26 -2.73 -3.90
CA LEU A 92 4.78 -1.64 -4.75
C LEU A 92 5.35 -0.32 -4.25
N LEU A 93 5.99 0.44 -5.11
CA LEU A 93 6.18 1.87 -4.95
C LEU A 93 5.10 2.58 -5.78
N THR A 94 4.19 3.30 -5.12
CA THR A 94 3.09 3.98 -5.82
C THR A 94 3.57 5.13 -6.68
N HIS A 95 4.47 5.97 -6.15
CA HIS A 95 5.11 7.08 -6.81
C HIS A 95 6.43 7.45 -6.08
N PRO A 96 7.32 8.27 -6.69
CA PRO A 96 8.69 8.45 -6.18
C PRO A 96 8.84 9.40 -4.99
N ASP A 97 7.79 10.06 -4.50
CA ASP A 97 7.89 11.05 -3.44
C ASP A 97 8.49 10.42 -2.16
N SER A 98 9.28 11.21 -1.45
CA SER A 98 10.14 10.71 -0.37
C SER A 98 9.38 10.12 0.81
N ASP A 99 8.16 10.59 1.09
CA ASP A 99 7.30 10.04 2.15
C ASP A 99 6.61 8.72 1.76
N HIS A 100 6.91 8.19 0.57
CA HIS A 100 6.55 6.84 0.09
C HIS A 100 7.79 5.99 -0.18
N ALA A 101 8.82 6.59 -0.81
CA ALA A 101 9.99 5.87 -1.31
C ALA A 101 11.13 5.73 -0.29
N ALA A 102 11.31 6.71 0.62
CA ALA A 102 12.57 6.80 1.36
C ALA A 102 12.81 5.64 2.36
N GLY A 103 11.75 5.05 2.91
CA GLY A 103 11.87 3.87 3.78
C GLY A 103 11.92 2.55 3.02
N LEU A 104 11.47 2.52 1.77
CA LEU A 104 11.25 1.30 1.01
C LEU A 104 12.56 0.54 0.71
N ALA A 105 13.63 1.25 0.39
CA ALA A 105 14.92 0.65 0.13
C ALA A 105 15.45 -0.20 1.31
N GLU A 106 15.27 0.29 2.55
CA GLU A 106 15.68 -0.46 3.73
C GLU A 106 14.76 -1.65 4.02
N LEU A 107 13.46 -1.53 3.75
CA LEU A 107 12.52 -2.64 3.90
C LEU A 107 12.83 -3.76 2.89
N ILE A 108 13.13 -3.43 1.64
CA ILE A 108 13.60 -4.41 0.64
C ILE A 108 14.92 -5.05 1.09
N ALA A 109 15.87 -4.27 1.58
CA ALA A 109 17.15 -4.81 2.07
C ALA A 109 16.99 -5.69 3.31
N CYS A 110 15.98 -5.43 4.16
CA CYS A 110 15.71 -6.19 5.39
C CYS A 110 15.03 -7.53 5.11
N PHE A 111 13.98 -7.52 4.29
CA PHE A 111 13.10 -8.68 4.06
C PHE A 111 13.34 -9.36 2.71
N GLY A 112 13.91 -8.64 1.72
CA GLY A 112 13.95 -9.08 0.33
C GLY A 112 12.60 -8.96 -0.36
N ALA A 113 12.61 -9.05 -1.69
CA ALA A 113 11.41 -9.08 -2.51
C ALA A 113 11.61 -10.04 -3.68
N ASP A 114 10.52 -10.65 -4.17
CA ASP A 114 10.56 -11.44 -5.40
C ASP A 114 10.21 -10.59 -6.62
N THR A 115 9.18 -9.75 -6.50
CA THR A 115 8.78 -8.79 -7.53
C THR A 115 8.67 -7.39 -6.95
N VAL A 116 9.15 -6.38 -7.67
CA VAL A 116 8.95 -4.97 -7.31
C VAL A 116 8.22 -4.27 -8.44
N TRP A 117 7.05 -3.74 -8.10
CA TRP A 117 6.24 -2.90 -8.97
C TRP A 117 6.71 -1.45 -8.80
N LEU A 118 7.22 -0.88 -9.88
CA LEU A 118 7.67 0.51 -9.92
C LEU A 118 6.63 1.38 -10.62
N PRO A 119 6.52 2.67 -10.25
CA PRO A 119 5.64 3.60 -10.94
C PRO A 119 6.06 3.74 -12.41
N LEU A 120 5.09 3.89 -13.30
CA LEU A 120 5.32 4.22 -14.71
C LEU A 120 5.68 5.72 -14.81
N PHE A 121 6.80 6.09 -14.20
CA PHE A 121 7.26 7.47 -14.10
C PHE A 121 8.76 7.54 -14.36
N ALA A 122 9.22 8.51 -15.13
CA ALA A 122 10.58 8.48 -15.63
C ALA A 122 11.58 9.28 -14.78
N GLU A 123 11.16 10.38 -14.12
CA GLU A 123 12.11 11.33 -13.53
C GLU A 123 11.55 11.91 -12.21
N ALA A 124 12.38 11.84 -11.16
CA ALA A 124 12.20 12.57 -9.91
C ALA A 124 13.50 13.30 -9.60
N GLU A 125 13.43 14.49 -9.02
CA GLU A 125 14.58 15.34 -8.70
C GLU A 125 14.69 15.59 -7.19
N GLY A 126 15.82 16.10 -6.73
CA GLY A 126 16.02 16.50 -5.35
C GLY A 126 15.96 15.32 -4.37
N GLU A 127 15.22 15.47 -3.29
CA GLU A 127 15.05 14.48 -2.23
C GLU A 127 14.30 13.24 -2.73
N ASP A 128 13.26 13.44 -3.51
CA ASP A 128 12.46 12.37 -4.11
C ASP A 128 13.29 11.57 -5.12
N GLY A 129 14.09 12.25 -5.96
CA GLY A 129 15.02 11.59 -6.87
C GLY A 129 16.07 10.75 -6.14
N ALA A 130 16.57 11.22 -5.00
CA ALA A 130 17.50 10.47 -4.18
C ALA A 130 16.85 9.24 -3.52
N ALA A 131 15.62 9.38 -3.01
CA ALA A 131 14.84 8.28 -2.45
C ALA A 131 14.53 7.21 -3.50
N TYR A 132 14.06 7.63 -4.68
CA TYR A 132 13.79 6.73 -5.79
C TYR A 132 15.05 5.98 -6.26
N ALA A 133 16.19 6.68 -6.40
CA ALA A 133 17.47 6.05 -6.76
C ALA A 133 17.90 5.00 -5.73
N ALA A 134 17.67 5.23 -4.44
CA ALA A 134 17.96 4.25 -3.40
C ALA A 134 17.06 3.01 -3.53
N VAL A 135 15.78 3.17 -3.88
CA VAL A 135 14.88 2.05 -4.16
C VAL A 135 15.39 1.23 -5.35
N LEU A 136 15.76 1.88 -6.47
CA LEU A 136 16.29 1.19 -7.65
C LEU A 136 17.57 0.39 -7.33
N SER A 137 18.47 0.94 -6.51
CA SER A 137 19.66 0.24 -6.04
C SER A 137 19.32 -0.99 -5.20
N ALA A 138 18.36 -0.84 -4.26
CA ALA A 138 17.93 -1.96 -3.43
C ALA A 138 17.24 -3.06 -4.24
N VAL A 139 16.49 -2.72 -5.27
CA VAL A 139 15.88 -3.67 -6.20
C VAL A 139 16.95 -4.44 -6.96
N GLU A 140 17.95 -3.74 -7.51
CA GLU A 140 19.08 -4.39 -8.22
C GLU A 140 19.85 -5.32 -7.28
N GLU A 141 20.17 -4.87 -6.07
CA GLU A 141 20.91 -5.66 -5.06
C GLU A 141 20.11 -6.88 -4.57
N SER A 142 18.78 -6.78 -4.47
CA SER A 142 17.91 -7.89 -4.06
C SER A 142 17.73 -8.97 -5.13
N GLY A 143 17.96 -8.62 -6.40
CA GLY A 143 17.71 -9.49 -7.55
C GLY A 143 16.21 -9.69 -7.85
N ALA A 144 15.35 -8.83 -7.33
CA ALA A 144 13.90 -8.90 -7.57
C ALA A 144 13.55 -8.64 -9.05
N GLU A 145 12.49 -9.29 -9.51
CA GLU A 145 11.91 -8.96 -10.82
C GLU A 145 11.28 -7.57 -10.76
N THR A 146 11.59 -6.73 -11.74
CA THR A 146 10.97 -5.40 -11.85
C THR A 146 9.79 -5.44 -12.82
N ARG A 147 8.67 -4.88 -12.40
CA ARG A 147 7.46 -4.67 -13.21
C ARG A 147 6.97 -3.24 -13.09
N PHE A 148 6.20 -2.77 -14.06
CA PHE A 148 5.60 -1.44 -14.00
C PHE A 148 4.14 -1.53 -13.56
N ALA A 149 3.79 -0.71 -12.55
CA ALA A 149 2.44 -0.52 -12.08
C ALA A 149 1.68 0.40 -13.06
N GLN A 150 1.01 -0.19 -14.03
CA GLN A 150 0.25 0.52 -15.05
C GLN A 150 -1.10 -0.16 -15.29
N THR A 151 -2.04 0.56 -15.86
CA THR A 151 -3.38 0.06 -16.17
C THR A 151 -3.34 -1.34 -16.79
N TYR A 152 -4.16 -2.26 -16.29
CA TYR A 152 -4.24 -3.70 -16.60
C TYR A 152 -3.07 -4.56 -16.15
N ALA A 153 -1.97 -4.02 -15.64
CA ALA A 153 -1.00 -4.85 -14.95
C ALA A 153 -1.69 -5.45 -13.72
N HIS A 154 -1.48 -6.73 -13.47
CA HIS A 154 -2.23 -7.48 -12.46
C HIS A 154 -1.42 -8.60 -11.85
N PHE A 155 -1.89 -9.09 -10.72
CA PHE A 155 -1.43 -10.32 -10.06
C PHE A 155 -2.63 -11.10 -9.52
N LEU A 156 -2.45 -12.41 -9.37
CA LEU A 156 -3.47 -13.35 -8.89
C LEU A 156 -2.87 -14.18 -7.75
N SER A 157 -3.75 -14.74 -6.91
CA SER A 157 -3.37 -15.79 -5.99
C SER A 157 -2.74 -16.99 -6.72
N SER A 158 -1.83 -17.68 -6.06
CA SER A 158 -1.20 -18.90 -6.59
C SER A 158 -2.18 -20.08 -6.69
N GLU A 159 -3.20 -20.09 -5.84
CA GLU A 159 -4.17 -21.16 -5.68
C GLU A 159 -5.61 -20.65 -5.84
N GLU A 160 -6.49 -21.53 -6.38
CA GLU A 160 -7.89 -21.19 -6.62
C GLU A 160 -8.73 -21.16 -5.33
N GLU A 161 -8.31 -21.87 -4.29
CA GLU A 161 -9.06 -22.02 -3.04
C GLU A 161 -9.30 -20.69 -2.32
N TYR A 162 -8.28 -19.82 -2.32
CA TYR A 162 -8.37 -18.47 -1.75
C TYR A 162 -8.12 -17.43 -2.83
N PHE A 163 -8.99 -17.45 -3.86
CA PHE A 163 -8.81 -16.55 -5.01
C PHE A 163 -8.86 -15.08 -4.57
N TYR A 164 -7.79 -14.37 -4.88
CA TYR A 164 -7.72 -12.92 -4.84
C TYR A 164 -7.02 -12.41 -6.09
N TYR A 165 -7.25 -11.16 -6.42
CA TYR A 165 -6.49 -10.50 -7.47
C TYR A 165 -6.25 -9.03 -7.15
N GLY A 166 -5.12 -8.51 -7.62
CA GLY A 166 -4.85 -7.08 -7.71
C GLY A 166 -4.73 -6.65 -9.16
N MET A 167 -5.29 -5.49 -9.50
CA MET A 167 -5.16 -4.88 -10.82
C MET A 167 -4.94 -3.38 -10.71
N PHE A 168 -3.97 -2.87 -11.46
CA PHE A 168 -3.71 -1.44 -11.51
C PHE A 168 -4.68 -0.76 -12.48
N LEU A 169 -5.30 0.33 -12.03
CA LEU A 169 -6.26 1.12 -12.79
C LEU A 169 -5.63 2.40 -13.35
N SER A 170 -4.51 2.85 -12.78
CA SER A 170 -3.70 4.02 -13.16
C SER A 170 -2.25 3.77 -12.73
N PRO A 171 -1.25 4.42 -13.37
CA PRO A 171 -1.32 5.27 -14.56
C PRO A 171 -1.50 4.47 -15.86
N SER A 172 -1.91 5.14 -16.94
CA SER A 172 -2.02 4.53 -18.27
C SER A 172 -0.74 4.76 -19.09
N GLU A 173 -0.34 3.75 -19.85
CA GLU A 173 0.81 3.85 -20.76
C GLU A 173 0.58 4.94 -21.80
N GLY A 174 1.60 5.78 -22.02
CA GLY A 174 1.58 6.87 -22.98
C GLY A 174 0.92 8.16 -22.49
N GLU A 175 0.36 8.19 -21.29
CA GLU A 175 -0.06 9.44 -20.64
C GLU A 175 1.15 10.21 -20.09
N SER A 176 1.01 11.52 -20.03
CA SER A 176 2.01 12.43 -19.45
C SER A 176 1.43 13.08 -18.20
N TYR A 177 2.11 12.92 -17.11
CA TYR A 177 1.74 13.49 -15.82
C TYR A 177 2.68 14.66 -15.51
N ALA A 178 2.10 15.80 -15.10
CA ALA A 178 2.88 17.00 -14.75
C ALA A 178 3.36 16.97 -13.29
N ASP A 179 2.79 16.09 -12.49
CA ASP A 179 3.02 15.92 -11.06
C ASP A 179 3.26 14.44 -10.77
N THR A 180 4.20 14.12 -9.89
CA THR A 180 4.50 12.76 -9.45
C THR A 180 3.30 12.10 -8.80
N ASN A 181 2.51 12.85 -8.04
CA ASN A 181 1.28 12.39 -7.41
C ASN A 181 0.25 11.90 -8.44
N ASP A 182 0.11 12.61 -9.56
CA ASP A 182 -0.81 12.20 -10.63
C ASP A 182 -0.37 10.90 -11.34
N ALA A 183 0.91 10.53 -11.22
CA ALA A 183 1.44 9.26 -11.73
C ALA A 183 1.34 8.12 -10.71
N SER A 184 0.70 8.34 -9.56
CA SER A 184 0.50 7.31 -8.53
C SER A 184 -0.17 6.07 -9.10
N ALA A 185 0.37 4.91 -8.73
CA ALA A 185 -0.26 3.63 -9.01
C ALA A 185 -1.55 3.50 -8.20
N VAL A 186 -2.68 3.40 -8.89
CA VAL A 186 -3.98 3.12 -8.26
C VAL A 186 -4.23 1.63 -8.37
N LEU A 187 -4.25 0.94 -7.21
CA LEU A 187 -4.41 -0.50 -7.11
C LEU A 187 -5.80 -0.86 -6.62
N TRP A 188 -6.55 -1.64 -7.41
CA TRP A 188 -7.70 -2.42 -6.99
C TRP A 188 -7.25 -3.78 -6.47
N LEU A 189 -7.75 -4.19 -5.31
CA LEU A 189 -7.53 -5.52 -4.75
C LEU A 189 -8.86 -6.11 -4.32
N GLU A 190 -9.12 -7.37 -4.65
CA GLU A 190 -10.35 -8.08 -4.31
C GLU A 190 -10.06 -9.42 -3.67
N TYR A 191 -10.76 -9.72 -2.58
CA TYR A 191 -10.77 -11.01 -1.90
C TYR A 191 -12.10 -11.24 -1.18
N ALA A 192 -12.62 -12.46 -1.21
CA ALA A 192 -13.82 -12.91 -0.49
C ALA A 192 -15.07 -12.03 -0.74
N GLY A 193 -15.18 -11.41 -1.91
CA GLY A 193 -16.26 -10.51 -2.29
C GLY A 193 -16.11 -9.08 -1.77
N GLU A 194 -15.02 -8.80 -1.05
CA GLU A 194 -14.69 -7.48 -0.55
C GLU A 194 -13.57 -6.85 -1.37
N SER A 195 -13.59 -5.53 -1.52
CA SER A 195 -12.68 -4.82 -2.40
C SER A 195 -11.98 -3.66 -1.71
N PHE A 196 -10.74 -3.41 -2.14
CA PHE A 196 -9.88 -2.32 -1.68
C PHE A 196 -9.48 -1.46 -2.87
N LEU A 197 -9.46 -0.15 -2.67
CA LEU A 197 -8.84 0.80 -3.58
C LEU A 197 -7.74 1.56 -2.86
N PHE A 198 -6.50 1.32 -3.28
CA PHE A 198 -5.32 2.06 -2.84
C PHE A 198 -4.99 3.09 -3.91
N THR A 199 -5.08 4.36 -3.58
CA THR A 199 -4.96 5.45 -4.56
C THR A 199 -3.58 6.12 -4.57
N GLY A 200 -2.67 5.70 -3.66
CA GLY A 200 -1.43 6.44 -3.43
C GLY A 200 -1.76 7.90 -3.14
N ASP A 201 -1.08 8.79 -3.84
CA ASP A 201 -1.30 10.23 -3.75
C ASP A 201 -2.01 10.83 -4.99
N ALA A 202 -2.68 9.96 -5.75
CA ALA A 202 -3.47 10.38 -6.91
C ALA A 202 -4.36 11.57 -6.57
N SER A 203 -4.27 12.62 -7.38
CA SER A 203 -5.10 13.81 -7.20
C SER A 203 -6.53 13.59 -7.67
N GLY A 204 -7.45 14.47 -7.27
CA GLY A 204 -8.84 14.46 -7.74
C GLY A 204 -8.98 14.48 -9.26
N ARG A 205 -7.98 14.96 -10.00
CA ARG A 205 -7.96 14.89 -11.46
C ARG A 205 -7.87 13.45 -11.97
N VAL A 206 -7.03 12.64 -11.36
CA VAL A 206 -6.87 11.22 -11.69
C VAL A 206 -8.12 10.45 -11.25
N GLU A 207 -8.61 10.71 -10.03
CA GLU A 207 -9.83 10.11 -9.51
C GLU A 207 -11.03 10.39 -10.42
N ASP A 208 -11.22 11.65 -10.84
CA ASP A 208 -12.27 12.05 -11.80
C ASP A 208 -12.11 11.38 -13.16
N ALA A 209 -10.88 11.13 -13.62
CA ALA A 209 -10.65 10.42 -14.87
C ALA A 209 -11.07 8.95 -14.76
N LEU A 210 -10.74 8.28 -13.66
CA LEU A 210 -11.18 6.91 -13.37
C LEU A 210 -12.70 6.80 -13.28
N VAL A 211 -13.35 7.72 -12.56
CA VAL A 211 -14.82 7.78 -12.44
C VAL A 211 -15.46 7.93 -13.82
N ARG A 212 -15.02 8.90 -14.61
CA ARG A 212 -15.54 9.12 -15.97
C ARG A 212 -15.35 7.90 -16.87
N ALA A 213 -14.18 7.27 -16.83
CA ALA A 213 -13.91 6.08 -17.65
C ALA A 213 -14.85 4.93 -17.24
N TYR A 214 -15.05 4.71 -15.95
CA TYR A 214 -15.94 3.69 -15.41
C TYR A 214 -17.40 3.95 -15.81
N GLU A 215 -17.92 5.15 -15.58
CA GLU A 215 -19.32 5.52 -15.88
C GLU A 215 -19.63 5.46 -17.39
N GLN A 216 -18.69 5.92 -18.25
CA GLN A 216 -18.88 5.91 -19.70
C GLN A 216 -18.99 4.51 -20.30
N THR A 217 -18.46 3.51 -19.61
CA THR A 217 -18.40 2.12 -20.10
C THR A 217 -19.18 1.16 -19.22
N ASP A 218 -19.86 1.64 -18.18
CA ASP A 218 -20.49 0.79 -17.15
C ASP A 218 -19.51 -0.24 -16.55
N GLY A 219 -18.29 0.23 -16.30
CA GLY A 219 -17.19 -0.58 -15.74
C GLY A 219 -16.39 -1.41 -16.75
N ALA A 220 -16.88 -1.61 -17.97
CA ALA A 220 -16.23 -2.49 -18.94
C ALA A 220 -14.80 -2.07 -19.32
N VAL A 221 -14.43 -0.79 -19.10
CA VAL A 221 -13.06 -0.31 -19.31
C VAL A 221 -12.03 -1.03 -18.43
N PHE A 222 -12.45 -1.59 -17.30
CA PHE A 222 -11.55 -2.30 -16.39
C PHE A 222 -11.72 -3.82 -16.45
N GLU A 223 -12.54 -4.34 -17.37
CA GLU A 223 -12.66 -5.79 -17.55
C GLU A 223 -11.44 -6.33 -18.31
N LEU A 224 -10.88 -7.43 -17.81
CA LEU A 224 -9.73 -8.10 -18.40
C LEU A 224 -9.84 -9.61 -18.24
N ASP A 225 -9.84 -10.33 -19.38
CA ASP A 225 -9.74 -11.78 -19.37
C ASP A 225 -8.28 -12.23 -19.22
N VAL A 226 -8.02 -13.03 -18.19
CA VAL A 226 -6.68 -13.53 -17.88
C VAL A 226 -6.65 -15.05 -17.80
N PRO A 227 -5.55 -15.70 -18.21
CA PRO A 227 -5.33 -17.12 -17.95
C PRO A 227 -5.19 -17.39 -16.45
N ALA A 228 -5.98 -18.28 -15.88
CA ALA A 228 -5.88 -18.67 -14.48
C ALA A 228 -6.35 -20.13 -14.28
N TYR A 229 -5.63 -20.91 -13.49
CA TYR A 229 -6.00 -22.28 -13.04
C TYR A 229 -6.46 -23.23 -14.14
N GLY A 230 -5.78 -23.16 -15.30
CA GLY A 230 -6.11 -24.00 -16.46
C GLY A 230 -7.31 -23.52 -17.29
N GLY A 231 -7.86 -22.35 -17.02
CA GLY A 231 -8.95 -21.71 -17.74
C GLY A 231 -8.73 -20.23 -17.97
N THR A 232 -9.81 -19.51 -18.16
CA THR A 232 -9.83 -18.04 -18.26
C THR A 232 -10.72 -17.50 -17.14
N ARG A 233 -10.26 -16.42 -16.47
CA ARG A 233 -11.05 -15.63 -15.53
C ARG A 233 -11.15 -14.20 -16.02
N THR A 234 -12.30 -13.59 -15.83
CA THR A 234 -12.49 -12.15 -16.05
C THR A 234 -12.22 -11.43 -14.74
N LEU A 235 -11.25 -10.52 -14.74
CA LEU A 235 -11.05 -9.54 -13.67
C LEU A 235 -11.92 -8.34 -14.01
N ALA A 236 -12.73 -7.89 -13.07
CA ALA A 236 -13.70 -6.82 -13.31
C ALA A 236 -13.84 -5.92 -12.07
N PRO A 237 -12.88 -4.99 -11.85
CA PRO A 237 -12.96 -4.01 -10.77
C PRO A 237 -14.27 -3.22 -10.78
N ALA A 238 -15.11 -3.45 -9.78
CA ALA A 238 -16.43 -2.84 -9.69
C ALA A 238 -16.39 -1.62 -8.76
N LEU A 239 -15.93 -0.47 -9.25
CA LEU A 239 -15.77 0.75 -8.43
C LEU A 239 -17.05 1.16 -7.69
N SER A 240 -18.23 0.82 -8.23
CA SER A 240 -19.53 1.15 -7.62
C SER A 240 -19.92 0.30 -6.40
N VAL A 241 -19.10 -0.67 -6.03
CA VAL A 241 -19.31 -1.55 -4.85
C VAL A 241 -18.03 -1.70 -4.05
N LEU A 242 -17.28 -0.62 -3.89
CA LEU A 242 -16.04 -0.61 -3.13
C LEU A 242 -16.31 -0.75 -1.63
N THR A 243 -15.59 -1.65 -0.95
CA THR A 243 -15.69 -1.82 0.50
C THR A 243 -14.72 -0.90 1.25
N PHE A 244 -13.46 -0.87 0.87
CA PHE A 244 -12.39 -0.20 1.60
C PHE A 244 -11.62 0.78 0.70
N LEU A 245 -11.59 2.05 1.09
CA LEU A 245 -10.82 3.10 0.40
C LEU A 245 -9.64 3.54 1.25
N LYS A 246 -8.41 3.45 0.74
CA LYS A 246 -7.28 4.22 1.25
C LYS A 246 -7.40 5.64 0.65
N ALA A 247 -7.64 6.62 1.49
CA ALA A 247 -7.77 8.02 1.06
C ALA A 247 -6.51 8.51 0.35
N GLY A 248 -6.66 9.17 -0.77
CA GLY A 248 -5.56 9.70 -1.56
C GLY A 248 -4.80 10.80 -0.82
N HIS A 249 -3.49 10.84 -1.04
CA HIS A 249 -2.58 11.91 -0.59
C HIS A 249 -2.80 12.26 0.90
N HIS A 250 -2.82 11.22 1.74
CA HIS A 250 -2.98 11.30 3.21
C HIS A 250 -4.23 12.06 3.68
N GLY A 251 -5.25 12.19 2.83
CA GLY A 251 -6.41 13.03 3.07
C GLY A 251 -6.18 14.52 2.77
N SER A 252 -5.34 14.82 1.78
CA SER A 252 -5.19 16.16 1.21
C SER A 252 -6.54 16.72 0.74
N ASN A 253 -6.66 18.04 0.72
CA ASN A 253 -7.84 18.69 0.14
C ASN A 253 -7.97 18.47 -1.38
N ALA A 254 -6.89 18.11 -2.06
CA ALA A 254 -6.83 17.92 -3.50
C ALA A 254 -7.18 16.49 -3.97
N SER A 255 -7.43 15.56 -3.03
CA SER A 255 -7.71 14.14 -3.30
C SER A 255 -8.95 13.67 -2.56
N THR A 256 -9.35 12.41 -2.78
CA THR A 256 -10.55 11.81 -2.20
C THR A 256 -11.80 12.65 -2.55
N GLY A 257 -12.00 12.81 -3.86
CA GLY A 257 -12.98 13.71 -4.45
C GLY A 257 -14.43 13.24 -4.28
N GLU A 258 -15.38 14.17 -4.36
CA GLU A 258 -16.81 13.87 -4.22
C GLU A 258 -17.30 12.88 -5.28
N ALA A 259 -16.80 12.98 -6.52
CA ALA A 259 -17.18 12.08 -7.60
C ALA A 259 -16.76 10.63 -7.30
N LEU A 260 -15.52 10.41 -6.85
CA LEU A 260 -15.05 9.09 -6.45
C LEU A 260 -15.87 8.54 -5.27
N LEU A 261 -16.06 9.34 -4.23
CA LEU A 261 -16.82 8.93 -3.04
C LEU A 261 -18.28 8.60 -3.38
N SER A 262 -18.91 9.39 -4.25
CA SER A 262 -20.31 9.19 -4.67
C SER A 262 -20.47 7.93 -5.52
N LEU A 263 -19.51 7.63 -6.41
CA LEU A 263 -19.51 6.41 -7.21
C LEU A 263 -19.25 5.18 -6.33
N CYS A 264 -18.16 5.23 -5.54
CA CYS A 264 -17.65 4.06 -4.84
C CYS A 264 -18.43 3.74 -3.57
N SER A 265 -18.98 4.75 -2.89
CA SER A 265 -19.71 4.63 -1.62
C SER A 265 -19.09 3.64 -0.62
N PRO A 266 -17.77 3.79 -0.28
CA PRO A 266 -17.06 2.80 0.51
C PRO A 266 -17.64 2.66 1.93
N ASP A 267 -17.59 1.44 2.49
CA ASP A 267 -17.99 1.16 3.87
C ASP A 267 -16.98 1.68 4.89
N ALA A 268 -15.71 1.79 4.50
CA ALA A 268 -14.67 2.36 5.35
C ALA A 268 -13.62 3.12 4.54
N VAL A 269 -13.11 4.22 5.15
CA VAL A 269 -12.04 5.04 4.59
C VAL A 269 -10.88 5.11 5.56
N PHE A 270 -9.68 4.75 5.07
CA PHE A 270 -8.44 4.73 5.82
C PHE A 270 -7.57 5.92 5.44
N PHE A 271 -7.03 6.62 6.44
CA PHE A 271 -6.12 7.73 6.27
C PHE A 271 -4.77 7.40 6.92
N SER A 272 -3.71 7.34 6.14
CA SER A 272 -2.34 7.29 6.65
C SER A 272 -1.82 8.72 6.75
N ALA A 273 -1.57 9.20 7.95
CA ALA A 273 -1.05 10.55 8.19
C ALA A 273 -0.38 10.63 9.56
N GLY A 274 0.61 11.49 9.70
CA GLY A 274 1.32 11.67 10.96
C GLY A 274 0.56 12.55 11.94
N ARG A 275 0.60 12.20 13.22
CA ARG A 275 0.03 13.02 14.28
C ARG A 275 0.70 14.40 14.32
N GLY A 276 -0.08 15.46 14.11
CA GLY A 276 0.40 16.83 14.14
C GLY A 276 1.37 17.18 13.01
N ASN A 277 1.25 16.50 11.84
CA ASN A 277 2.06 16.78 10.67
C ASN A 277 1.94 18.22 10.18
N LEU A 278 2.98 18.72 9.51
CA LEU A 278 3.06 20.11 9.06
C LEU A 278 2.13 20.44 7.90
N TYR A 279 1.65 19.44 7.18
CA TYR A 279 0.75 19.58 6.03
C TYR A 279 -0.71 19.76 6.45
N GLY A 280 -1.04 19.42 7.70
CA GLY A 280 -2.41 19.46 8.22
C GLY A 280 -3.30 18.35 7.63
N HIS A 281 -2.69 17.23 7.28
CA HIS A 281 -3.39 16.02 6.79
C HIS A 281 -3.78 15.09 7.95
N PRO A 282 -4.94 14.38 7.85
CA PRO A 282 -6.01 14.62 6.88
C PRO A 282 -6.62 16.01 7.08
N SER A 283 -6.86 16.74 5.99
CA SER A 283 -7.43 18.07 6.06
C SER A 283 -8.87 18.03 6.56
N GLY A 284 -9.27 19.04 7.34
CA GLY A 284 -10.66 19.15 7.82
C GLY A 284 -11.69 19.17 6.69
N SER A 285 -11.33 19.72 5.52
CA SER A 285 -12.19 19.75 4.34
C SER A 285 -12.32 18.37 3.67
N CYS A 286 -11.25 17.56 3.63
CA CYS A 286 -11.32 16.19 3.15
C CYS A 286 -12.22 15.34 4.07
N ILE A 287 -12.01 15.38 5.38
CA ILE A 287 -12.85 14.67 6.36
C ILE A 287 -14.33 15.10 6.25
N ALA A 288 -14.60 16.41 6.09
CA ALA A 288 -15.97 16.90 5.93
C ALA A 288 -16.61 16.36 4.66
N ARG A 289 -15.88 16.37 3.53
CA ARG A 289 -16.34 15.83 2.24
C ARG A 289 -16.65 14.34 2.33
N VAL A 290 -15.80 13.53 2.96
CA VAL A 290 -16.05 12.10 3.17
C VAL A 290 -17.32 11.89 4.00
N ARG A 291 -17.46 12.60 5.12
CA ARG A 291 -18.67 12.49 5.97
C ARG A 291 -19.96 12.95 5.29
N GLU A 292 -19.86 13.89 4.35
CA GLU A 292 -21.01 14.37 3.58
C GLU A 292 -21.40 13.38 2.47
N ALA A 293 -20.41 12.87 1.72
CA ALA A 293 -20.66 11.98 0.60
C ALA A 293 -21.03 10.55 1.05
N VAL A 294 -20.37 10.04 2.10
CA VAL A 294 -20.56 8.67 2.62
C VAL A 294 -20.72 8.69 4.15
N PRO A 295 -21.87 9.18 4.67
CA PRO A 295 -22.07 9.44 6.09
C PRO A 295 -22.00 8.20 6.98
N ASP A 296 -22.29 7.03 6.42
CA ASP A 296 -22.29 5.74 7.13
C ASP A 296 -20.91 5.06 7.12
N ALA A 297 -19.95 5.56 6.33
CA ALA A 297 -18.62 5.00 6.25
C ALA A 297 -17.85 5.16 7.57
N ALA A 298 -17.19 4.08 8.00
CA ALA A 298 -16.25 4.13 9.11
C ALA A 298 -14.97 4.87 8.69
N LEU A 299 -14.44 5.75 9.56
CA LEU A 299 -13.20 6.47 9.31
C LEU A 299 -12.12 5.97 10.25
N TYR A 300 -11.01 5.51 9.69
CA TYR A 300 -9.85 5.04 10.42
C TYR A 300 -8.63 5.90 10.06
N ARG A 301 -7.92 6.41 11.08
CA ARG A 301 -6.84 7.38 10.91
C ARG A 301 -5.62 6.97 11.74
N THR A 302 -4.46 6.85 11.10
CA THR A 302 -3.22 6.48 11.81
C THR A 302 -2.75 7.57 12.78
N ASP A 303 -3.00 8.86 12.49
CA ASP A 303 -2.66 9.97 13.37
C ASP A 303 -3.46 9.99 14.70
N GLU A 304 -4.60 9.29 14.75
CA GLU A 304 -5.43 9.14 15.94
C GLU A 304 -5.24 7.79 16.63
N LEU A 305 -5.13 6.72 15.86
CA LEU A 305 -5.19 5.33 16.35
C LEU A 305 -3.82 4.65 16.46
N GLY A 306 -2.79 5.18 15.81
CA GLY A 306 -1.55 4.44 15.57
C GLY A 306 -1.71 3.49 14.39
N SER A 307 -0.93 2.42 14.35
CA SER A 307 -1.05 1.41 13.30
C SER A 307 -2.40 0.70 13.34
N ILE A 308 -2.99 0.40 12.18
CA ILE A 308 -4.35 -0.11 12.04
C ILE A 308 -4.31 -1.44 11.29
N LEU A 309 -4.82 -2.49 11.91
CA LEU A 309 -4.95 -3.80 11.29
C LEU A 309 -6.39 -4.08 10.88
N LEU A 310 -6.63 -4.32 9.60
CA LEU A 310 -7.85 -4.92 9.06
C LEU A 310 -7.59 -6.41 8.83
N THR A 311 -8.49 -7.25 9.30
CA THR A 311 -8.49 -8.69 9.03
C THR A 311 -9.79 -9.06 8.33
N LEU A 312 -9.68 -9.67 7.15
CA LEU A 312 -10.77 -10.13 6.30
C LEU A 312 -10.72 -11.66 6.20
N SER A 313 -11.78 -12.32 6.59
CA SER A 313 -11.89 -13.79 6.54
C SER A 313 -12.51 -14.26 5.22
N ALA A 314 -12.35 -15.54 4.89
CA ALA A 314 -12.86 -16.16 3.66
C ALA A 314 -14.40 -16.11 3.51
N ASP A 315 -15.13 -15.90 4.61
CA ASP A 315 -16.59 -15.74 4.62
C ASP A 315 -17.05 -14.28 4.43
N GLY A 316 -16.12 -13.35 4.15
CA GLY A 316 -16.38 -11.94 4.02
C GLY A 316 -16.46 -11.17 5.35
N SER A 317 -16.35 -11.86 6.48
CA SER A 317 -16.35 -11.15 7.77
C SER A 317 -15.07 -10.35 7.98
N CYS A 318 -15.22 -9.13 8.48
CA CYS A 318 -14.13 -8.18 8.63
C CYS A 318 -14.04 -7.64 10.06
N THR A 319 -12.81 -7.41 10.54
CA THR A 319 -12.54 -6.69 11.78
C THR A 319 -11.46 -5.65 11.56
N VAL A 320 -11.58 -4.49 12.21
CA VAL A 320 -10.57 -3.43 12.19
C VAL A 320 -10.20 -3.08 13.63
N GLN A 321 -8.91 -3.03 13.92
CA GLN A 321 -8.38 -2.71 15.26
C GLN A 321 -7.13 -1.86 15.18
N ALA A 322 -6.90 -1.01 16.18
CA ALA A 322 -5.61 -0.37 16.42
C ALA A 322 -4.64 -1.39 17.03
N VAL A 323 -3.37 -1.35 16.64
CA VAL A 323 -2.32 -2.29 17.07
C VAL A 323 -1.04 -1.58 17.48
#